data_fe8db5d492adf057301a6a1f263e87df
#
_entry.id   fe8db5d492adf057301a6a1f263e87df
#
_cell.length_a   1.000
_cell.length_b   1.000
_cell.length_c   1.000
_cell.angle_alpha   90.00
_cell.angle_beta   90.00
_cell.angle_gamma   90.00
#
_symmetry.space_group_name_H-M   'P 1'
#
loop_
_entity.id
_entity.type
_entity.pdbx_description
1 polymer ?
#
loop_
_entity_poly.entity_id
_entity_poly.type
_entity_poly.pdbx_seq_one_letter_code
_entity_poly.pdbx_strand_id
1 'polypeptide(L)'
;YQDSWKKVDIKKYKKFSNINLIGMGGSIMGSKSIYSFLKKKIKKNFFFIDNFEHNEINNLDKKKRLNLIISKSGNTLETIVNSNILMNPKSKNIFITENKDNYLRHLANKMKSEVIDHNNYIGGRYSVLSEVGMLPAHLMGLDVEKFRNLNQLIKNKFFLEGLIKNVKNIIDLSK
;
A
#
# COMPACT_ATOMS: atom_id res chain seq x y z
N TYR A 1 -1.15 -2.04 -15.71
CA TYR A 1 -1.07 -1.17 -14.53
C TYR A 1 -0.29 0.09 -14.91
N GLN A 2 -0.85 1.27 -14.65
CA GLN A 2 -0.07 2.51 -14.67
C GLN A 2 0.83 2.48 -13.44
N ASP A 3 2.15 2.50 -13.66
CA ASP A 3 3.14 2.45 -12.57
C ASP A 3 3.38 3.84 -11.99
N SER A 4 2.33 4.49 -11.48
CA SER A 4 2.40 5.84 -10.90
C SER A 4 3.46 5.94 -9.78
N TRP A 5 3.67 4.87 -9.04
CA TRP A 5 4.70 4.78 -7.99
C TRP A 5 6.14 4.81 -8.50
N LYS A 6 6.40 4.46 -9.78
CA LYS A 6 7.75 4.53 -10.38
C LYS A 6 8.25 5.96 -10.52
N LYS A 7 7.35 6.95 -10.48
CA LYS A 7 7.70 8.38 -10.48
C LYS A 7 8.30 8.85 -9.16
N VAL A 8 8.13 8.06 -8.10
CA VAL A 8 8.65 8.38 -6.76
C VAL A 8 10.16 8.17 -6.75
N ASP A 9 10.90 9.21 -6.45
CA ASP A 9 12.36 9.08 -6.22
C ASP A 9 12.62 8.42 -4.85
N ILE A 10 12.65 7.10 -4.84
CA ILE A 10 12.87 6.30 -3.63
C ILE A 10 14.20 6.59 -2.95
N LYS A 11 15.20 7.13 -3.67
CA LYS A 11 16.49 7.48 -3.07
C LYS A 11 16.31 8.49 -1.93
N LYS A 12 15.34 9.41 -2.05
CA LYS A 12 14.99 10.37 -0.99
C LYS A 12 14.53 9.71 0.31
N TYR A 13 14.02 8.48 0.24
CA TYR A 13 13.43 7.75 1.36
C TYR A 13 14.33 6.64 1.90
N LYS A 14 15.51 6.40 1.30
CA LYS A 14 16.47 5.38 1.77
C LYS A 14 16.90 5.60 3.21
N LYS A 15 17.03 6.85 3.64
CA LYS A 15 17.47 7.24 4.99
C LYS A 15 16.50 6.86 6.11
N PHE A 16 15.25 6.55 5.79
CA PHE A 16 14.25 6.16 6.78
C PHE A 16 14.33 4.66 7.03
N SER A 17 14.67 4.27 8.25
CA SER A 17 14.68 2.88 8.71
C SER A 17 13.33 2.43 9.27
N ASN A 18 12.50 3.38 9.74
CA ASN A 18 11.19 3.14 10.30
C ASN A 18 10.11 3.76 9.40
N ILE A 19 9.14 2.96 9.00
CA ILE A 19 8.06 3.35 8.08
C ILE A 19 6.72 2.98 8.72
N ASN A 20 5.87 3.97 8.91
CA ASN A 20 4.48 3.74 9.26
C ASN A 20 3.67 3.57 7.98
N LEU A 21 2.92 2.50 7.87
CA LEU A 21 1.98 2.27 6.81
C LEU A 21 0.58 2.37 7.41
N ILE A 22 -0.15 3.41 7.03
CA ILE A 22 -1.46 3.78 7.58
C ILE A 22 -2.50 3.53 6.51
N GLY A 23 -3.46 2.65 6.79
CA GLY A 23 -4.50 2.30 5.84
C GLY A 23 -5.45 1.28 6.43
N MET A 24 -6.52 0.93 5.69
CA MET A 24 -7.53 -0.03 6.11
C MET A 24 -7.78 -1.08 5.05
N GLY A 25 -7.99 -2.33 5.45
CA GLY A 25 -8.36 -3.43 4.56
C GLY A 25 -7.39 -3.61 3.40
N GLY A 26 -7.89 -3.54 2.16
CA GLY A 26 -7.07 -3.73 0.95
C GLY A 26 -5.91 -2.75 0.80
N SER A 27 -5.98 -1.58 1.44
CA SER A 27 -4.92 -0.58 1.40
C SER A 27 -3.67 -0.99 2.20
N ILE A 28 -3.77 -1.96 3.11
CA ILE A 28 -2.68 -2.34 4.01
C ILE A 28 -2.36 -3.83 4.00
N MET A 29 -3.38 -4.69 3.85
CA MET A 29 -3.23 -6.14 4.03
C MET A 29 -2.22 -6.77 3.07
N GLY A 30 -2.19 -6.34 1.81
CA GLY A 30 -1.23 -6.84 0.82
C GLY A 30 0.22 -6.56 1.24
N SER A 31 0.49 -5.33 1.67
CA SER A 31 1.82 -4.92 2.14
C SER A 31 2.21 -5.61 3.44
N LYS A 32 1.26 -5.82 4.36
CA LYS A 32 1.45 -6.56 5.61
C LYS A 32 1.81 -8.03 5.36
N SER A 33 1.14 -8.65 4.39
CA SER A 33 1.43 -10.03 3.95
C SER A 33 2.83 -10.15 3.33
N ILE A 34 3.20 -9.24 2.42
CA ILE A 34 4.55 -9.19 1.82
C ILE A 34 5.61 -9.05 2.91
N TYR A 35 5.40 -8.13 3.84
CA TYR A 35 6.35 -7.89 4.94
C TYR A 35 6.51 -9.13 5.83
N SER A 36 5.41 -9.76 6.25
CA SER A 36 5.43 -10.94 7.10
C SER A 36 6.14 -12.12 6.42
N PHE A 37 5.81 -12.38 5.15
CA PHE A 37 6.39 -13.49 4.40
C PHE A 37 7.88 -13.30 4.10
N LEU A 38 8.30 -12.07 3.78
CA LEU A 38 9.68 -11.76 3.39
C LEU A 38 10.49 -11.06 4.49
N LYS A 39 10.01 -11.07 5.73
CA LYS A 39 10.63 -10.38 6.88
C LYS A 39 12.14 -10.58 6.97
N LYS A 40 12.62 -11.80 6.76
CA LYS A 40 14.06 -12.12 6.82
C LYS A 40 14.93 -11.38 5.80
N LYS A 41 14.33 -10.91 4.69
CA LYS A 41 15.03 -10.16 3.63
C LYS A 41 14.91 -8.64 3.80
N ILE A 42 14.08 -8.18 4.71
CA ILE A 42 13.75 -6.76 4.88
C ILE A 42 14.52 -6.20 6.07
N LYS A 43 15.35 -5.19 5.82
CA LYS A 43 16.19 -4.55 6.86
C LYS A 43 15.47 -3.41 7.58
N LYS A 44 14.40 -2.87 7.00
CA LYS A 44 13.63 -1.75 7.56
C LYS A 44 12.48 -2.25 8.44
N ASN A 45 12.09 -1.43 9.39
CA ASN A 45 10.93 -1.69 10.25
C ASN A 45 9.68 -1.05 9.66
N PHE A 46 8.65 -1.86 9.49
CA PHE A 46 7.33 -1.41 9.06
C PHE A 46 6.34 -1.58 10.21
N PHE A 47 5.61 -0.51 10.50
CA PHE A 47 4.54 -0.48 11.49
C PHE A 47 3.23 -0.33 10.72
N PHE A 48 2.34 -1.30 10.88
CA PHE A 48 1.06 -1.36 10.16
C PHE A 48 -0.04 -0.86 11.08
N ILE A 49 -0.72 0.21 10.66
CA ILE A 49 -1.70 0.94 11.45
C ILE A 49 -3.03 0.85 10.72
N ASP A 50 -3.84 -0.14 11.13
CA ASP A 50 -5.12 -0.51 10.53
C ASP A 50 -6.31 -0.44 11.51
N ASN A 51 -6.06 -0.05 12.76
CA ASN A 51 -7.07 0.16 13.78
C ASN A 51 -6.75 1.41 14.63
N PHE A 52 -7.53 1.67 15.67
CA PHE A 52 -7.32 2.81 16.58
C PHE A 52 -6.37 2.52 17.75
N GLU A 53 -5.84 1.32 17.86
CA GLU A 53 -4.91 0.94 18.93
C GLU A 53 -3.47 1.30 18.54
N HIS A 54 -2.84 2.16 19.36
CA HIS A 54 -1.50 2.70 19.08
C HIS A 54 -0.47 2.38 20.16
N ASN A 55 -0.67 1.33 20.95
CA ASN A 55 0.14 1.05 22.15
C ASN A 55 1.64 0.91 21.87
N GLU A 56 2.05 0.51 20.69
CA GLU A 56 3.46 0.32 20.33
C GLU A 56 4.15 1.57 19.73
N ILE A 57 3.39 2.59 19.35
CA ILE A 57 3.92 3.70 18.54
C ILE A 57 4.35 4.90 19.38
N ASN A 58 3.87 5.00 20.60
CA ASN A 58 4.05 6.18 21.46
C ASN A 58 5.49 6.44 21.90
N ASN A 59 6.36 5.43 21.90
CA ASN A 59 7.74 5.51 22.40
C ASN A 59 8.81 5.70 21.32
N LEU A 60 8.44 5.80 20.03
CA LEU A 60 9.40 5.88 18.95
C LEU A 60 9.56 7.31 18.41
N ASP A 61 10.79 7.74 18.18
CA ASP A 61 11.13 9.07 17.67
C ASP A 61 10.35 9.41 16.37
N LYS A 62 9.34 10.27 16.50
CA LYS A 62 8.46 10.69 15.39
C LYS A 62 9.21 11.43 14.25
N LYS A 63 10.38 12.00 14.54
CA LYS A 63 11.14 12.80 13.57
C LYS A 63 11.86 11.96 12.51
N LYS A 64 12.14 10.68 12.79
CA LYS A 64 12.92 9.80 11.90
C LYS A 64 12.06 8.79 11.14
N ARG A 65 10.76 9.06 10.96
CA ARG A 65 9.84 8.14 10.31
C ARG A 65 9.33 8.69 8.99
N LEU A 66 9.07 7.78 8.07
CA LEU A 66 8.28 8.01 6.88
C LEU A 66 6.85 7.49 7.14
N ASN A 67 5.85 8.31 6.91
CA ASN A 67 4.46 7.89 6.91
C ASN A 67 4.01 7.65 5.47
N LEU A 68 3.50 6.46 5.20
CA LEU A 68 2.86 6.08 3.96
C LEU A 68 1.37 5.91 4.24
N ILE A 69 0.57 6.86 3.76
CA ILE A 69 -0.86 6.95 4.03
C ILE A 69 -1.62 6.48 2.78
N ILE A 70 -2.42 5.43 2.93
CA ILE A 70 -3.07 4.77 1.80
C ILE A 70 -4.57 4.67 2.04
N SER A 71 -5.35 5.36 1.21
CA SER A 71 -6.79 5.17 1.11
C SER A 71 -7.26 5.48 -0.30
N LYS A 72 -7.90 4.53 -0.96
CA LYS A 72 -8.44 4.72 -2.31
C LYS A 72 -9.39 5.91 -2.37
N SER A 73 -10.43 5.91 -1.54
CA SER A 73 -11.42 6.99 -1.47
C SER A 73 -10.86 8.30 -0.91
N GLY A 74 -9.77 8.22 -0.14
CA GLY A 74 -9.21 9.35 0.60
C GLY A 74 -10.07 9.86 1.77
N ASN A 75 -11.19 9.17 2.06
CA ASN A 75 -12.19 9.56 3.07
C ASN A 75 -12.44 8.46 4.11
N THR A 76 -11.61 7.41 4.18
CA THR A 76 -11.72 6.34 5.19
C THR A 76 -11.42 6.91 6.56
N LEU A 77 -12.38 6.83 7.49
CA LEU A 77 -12.32 7.47 8.80
C LEU A 77 -11.09 7.04 9.60
N GLU A 78 -10.84 5.75 9.69
CA GLU A 78 -9.70 5.18 10.43
C GLU A 78 -8.37 5.69 9.87
N THR A 79 -8.24 5.75 8.56
CA THR A 79 -7.03 6.28 7.90
C THR A 79 -6.85 7.77 8.20
N ILE A 80 -7.92 8.55 8.18
CA ILE A 80 -7.89 9.99 8.49
C ILE A 80 -7.48 10.22 9.94
N VAL A 81 -8.13 9.55 10.89
CA VAL A 81 -7.86 9.71 12.33
C VAL A 81 -6.41 9.30 12.63
N ASN A 82 -5.99 8.14 12.18
CA ASN A 82 -4.63 7.64 12.40
C ASN A 82 -3.58 8.55 11.77
N SER A 83 -3.86 9.09 10.59
CA SER A 83 -2.96 10.05 9.94
C SER A 83 -2.82 11.32 10.77
N ASN A 84 -3.91 11.88 11.27
CA ASN A 84 -3.89 13.10 12.08
C ASN A 84 -3.15 12.91 13.42
N ILE A 85 -3.23 11.73 14.02
CA ILE A 85 -2.52 11.41 15.28
C ILE A 85 -1.01 11.25 15.05
N LEU A 86 -0.62 10.58 13.95
CA LEU A 86 0.76 10.16 13.73
C LEU A 86 1.61 11.15 12.95
N MET A 87 0.97 11.99 12.14
CA MET A 87 1.66 13.02 11.39
C MET A 87 1.97 14.23 12.27
N ASN A 88 3.09 14.86 11.97
CA ASN A 88 3.44 16.18 12.49
C ASN A 88 4.00 17.03 11.32
N PRO A 89 4.09 18.36 11.44
CA PRO A 89 4.56 19.22 10.36
C PRO A 89 5.98 18.93 9.86
N LYS A 90 6.80 18.24 10.67
CA LYS A 90 8.18 17.86 10.33
C LYS A 90 8.31 16.43 9.83
N SER A 91 7.24 15.63 9.87
CA SER A 91 7.28 14.26 9.36
C SER A 91 7.31 14.24 7.84
N LYS A 92 7.96 13.24 7.27
CA LYS A 92 7.90 13.00 5.83
C LYS A 92 6.74 12.07 5.53
N ASN A 93 5.88 12.49 4.61
CA ASN A 93 4.65 11.79 4.28
C ASN A 93 4.57 11.52 2.78
N ILE A 94 4.00 10.38 2.40
CA ILE A 94 3.60 10.03 1.05
C ILE A 94 2.14 9.58 1.14
N PHE A 95 1.31 10.07 0.25
CA PHE A 95 -0.10 9.71 0.17
C PHE A 95 -0.37 8.90 -1.08
N ILE A 96 -1.20 7.86 -0.97
CA ILE A 96 -1.75 7.11 -2.11
C ILE A 96 -3.26 7.21 -2.04
N THR A 97 -3.86 7.92 -3.00
CA THR A 97 -5.33 8.12 -3.08
C THR A 97 -5.76 8.37 -4.53
N GLU A 98 -7.04 8.17 -4.84
CA GLU A 98 -7.57 8.48 -6.18
C GLU A 98 -7.37 9.95 -6.55
N ASN A 99 -7.23 10.21 -7.86
CA ASN A 99 -7.19 11.57 -8.41
C ASN A 99 -8.61 12.15 -8.50
N LYS A 100 -9.21 12.32 -7.33
CA LYS A 100 -10.51 12.95 -7.12
C LYS A 100 -10.43 13.86 -5.91
N ASP A 101 -11.39 14.74 -5.78
CA ASP A 101 -11.53 15.57 -4.58
C ASP A 101 -11.80 14.69 -3.36
N ASN A 102 -10.89 14.73 -2.37
CA ASN A 102 -11.00 13.96 -1.14
C ASN A 102 -10.12 14.55 -0.03
N TYR A 103 -10.44 14.17 1.22
CA TYR A 103 -9.76 14.69 2.41
C TYR A 103 -8.24 14.48 2.39
N LEU A 104 -7.77 13.27 2.09
CA LEU A 104 -6.33 12.97 2.10
C LEU A 104 -5.57 13.78 1.06
N ARG A 105 -6.17 14.07 -0.09
CA ARG A 105 -5.55 14.91 -1.13
C ARG A 105 -5.43 16.37 -0.66
N HIS A 106 -6.45 16.90 -0.02
CA HIS A 106 -6.38 18.24 0.58
C HIS A 106 -5.32 18.30 1.68
N LEU A 107 -5.27 17.29 2.55
CA LEU A 107 -4.28 17.19 3.61
C LEU A 107 -2.86 17.12 3.05
N ALA A 108 -2.64 16.30 2.02
CA ALA A 108 -1.35 16.18 1.35
C ALA A 108 -0.88 17.50 0.74
N ASN A 109 -1.79 18.22 0.08
CA ASN A 109 -1.51 19.54 -0.50
C ASN A 109 -1.14 20.56 0.59
N LYS A 110 -1.91 20.63 1.68
CA LYS A 110 -1.64 21.49 2.83
C LYS A 110 -0.26 21.22 3.44
N MET A 111 0.14 19.94 3.49
CA MET A 111 1.43 19.52 4.03
C MET A 111 2.57 19.55 2.99
N LYS A 112 2.31 19.96 1.75
CA LYS A 112 3.28 19.91 0.63
C LYS A 112 3.93 18.51 0.51
N SER A 113 3.13 17.48 0.68
CA SER A 113 3.55 16.08 0.66
C SER A 113 3.39 15.48 -0.73
N GLU A 114 4.15 14.41 -1.01
CA GLU A 114 4.06 13.68 -2.27
C GLU A 114 2.75 12.88 -2.33
N VAL A 115 2.04 12.99 -3.47
CA VAL A 115 0.80 12.25 -3.74
C VAL A 115 1.00 11.35 -4.94
N ILE A 116 0.59 10.10 -4.78
CA ILE A 116 0.58 9.09 -5.83
C ILE A 116 -0.87 8.75 -6.13
N ASP A 117 -1.24 8.85 -7.40
CA ASP A 117 -2.60 8.54 -7.82
C ASP A 117 -2.86 7.03 -7.75
N HIS A 118 -3.87 6.65 -6.97
CA HIS A 118 -4.41 5.30 -6.95
C HIS A 118 -5.23 5.07 -8.23
N ASN A 119 -5.04 3.92 -8.87
CA ASN A 119 -5.78 3.59 -10.07
C ASN A 119 -7.27 3.38 -9.77
N ASN A 120 -8.14 4.14 -10.41
CA ASN A 120 -9.59 4.14 -10.18
C ASN A 120 -10.25 2.79 -10.50
N TYR A 121 -9.69 2.04 -11.46
CA TYR A 121 -10.24 0.76 -11.93
C TYR A 121 -9.82 -0.43 -11.07
N ILE A 122 -8.91 -0.24 -10.11
CA ILE A 122 -8.45 -1.30 -9.22
C ILE A 122 -9.18 -1.18 -7.88
N GLY A 123 -9.98 -2.19 -7.54
CA GLY A 123 -10.59 -2.30 -6.21
C GLY A 123 -9.53 -2.54 -5.13
N GLY A 124 -9.78 -2.06 -3.90
CA GLY A 124 -8.82 -2.19 -2.79
C GLY A 124 -8.33 -3.62 -2.57
N ARG A 125 -9.23 -4.61 -2.65
CA ARG A 125 -8.91 -6.05 -2.47
C ARG A 125 -7.94 -6.60 -3.52
N TYR A 126 -7.83 -5.96 -4.69
CA TYR A 126 -7.01 -6.40 -5.82
C TYR A 126 -5.77 -5.52 -6.04
N SER A 127 -5.49 -4.61 -5.11
CA SER A 127 -4.50 -3.54 -5.30
C SER A 127 -3.07 -3.91 -4.88
N VAL A 128 -2.83 -5.12 -4.39
CA VAL A 128 -1.50 -5.53 -3.91
C VAL A 128 -0.41 -5.42 -5.00
N LEU A 129 -0.75 -5.69 -6.26
CA LEU A 129 0.19 -5.57 -7.40
C LEU A 129 0.19 -4.18 -8.06
N SER A 130 -0.57 -3.23 -7.52
CA SER A 130 -0.56 -1.83 -7.93
C SER A 130 0.39 -1.00 -7.05
N GLU A 131 0.32 0.33 -7.14
CA GLU A 131 1.05 1.28 -6.30
C GLU A 131 0.90 1.00 -4.81
N VAL A 132 -0.26 0.48 -4.38
CA VAL A 132 -0.62 0.21 -2.99
C VAL A 132 0.29 -0.85 -2.34
N GLY A 133 0.65 -1.89 -3.06
CA GLY A 133 1.56 -2.93 -2.54
C GLY A 133 2.99 -2.78 -3.07
N MET A 134 3.16 -2.29 -4.31
CA MET A 134 4.48 -2.24 -4.95
C MET A 134 5.35 -1.10 -4.43
N LEU A 135 4.79 0.07 -4.07
CA LEU A 135 5.58 1.11 -3.43
C LEU A 135 6.10 0.68 -2.05
N PRO A 136 5.26 0.15 -1.13
CA PRO A 136 5.77 -0.44 0.11
C PRO A 136 6.83 -1.52 -0.12
N ALA A 137 6.61 -2.45 -1.05
CA ALA A 137 7.58 -3.50 -1.36
C ALA A 137 8.93 -2.93 -1.82
N HIS A 138 8.89 -1.88 -2.65
CA HIS A 138 10.11 -1.20 -3.07
C HIS A 138 10.80 -0.47 -1.91
N LEU A 139 10.04 0.17 -1.01
CA LEU A 139 10.57 0.77 0.22
C LEU A 139 11.16 -0.28 1.17
N MET A 140 10.66 -1.52 1.15
CA MET A 140 11.23 -2.68 1.83
C MET A 140 12.57 -3.13 1.24
N GLY A 141 12.93 -2.64 0.06
CA GLY A 141 14.14 -3.04 -0.67
C GLY A 141 13.96 -4.30 -1.51
N LEU A 142 12.73 -4.68 -1.81
CA LEU A 142 12.40 -5.87 -2.60
C LEU A 142 12.39 -5.53 -4.11
N ASP A 143 12.69 -6.54 -4.92
CA ASP A 143 12.57 -6.47 -6.36
C ASP A 143 11.09 -6.62 -6.76
N VAL A 144 10.45 -5.50 -7.07
CA VAL A 144 9.00 -5.45 -7.35
C VAL A 144 8.62 -6.06 -8.68
N GLU A 145 9.53 -6.14 -9.65
CA GLU A 145 9.25 -6.78 -10.94
C GLU A 145 9.01 -8.29 -10.77
N LYS A 146 9.66 -8.91 -9.78
CA LYS A 146 9.44 -10.34 -9.46
C LYS A 146 8.01 -10.64 -9.00
N PHE A 147 7.35 -9.69 -8.32
CA PHE A 147 5.94 -9.88 -7.92
C PHE A 147 4.97 -9.87 -9.10
N ARG A 148 5.37 -9.28 -10.22
CA ARG A 148 4.53 -9.12 -11.42
C ARG A 148 4.87 -10.09 -12.54
N ASN A 149 5.87 -10.94 -12.35
CA ASN A 149 6.29 -11.91 -13.38
C ASN A 149 5.33 -13.11 -13.42
N LEU A 150 4.06 -12.84 -13.72
CA LEU A 150 3.00 -13.85 -13.82
C LEU A 150 2.75 -14.31 -15.28
N ASN A 151 3.54 -13.84 -16.24
CA ASN A 151 3.33 -14.15 -17.66
C ASN A 151 3.37 -15.65 -17.97
N GLN A 152 4.24 -16.40 -17.31
CA GLN A 152 4.31 -17.85 -17.48
C GLN A 152 3.03 -18.54 -17.00
N LEU A 153 2.45 -18.08 -15.88
CA LEU A 153 1.22 -18.62 -15.33
C LEU A 153 0.03 -18.32 -16.26
N ILE A 154 -0.07 -17.07 -16.75
CA ILE A 154 -1.15 -16.64 -17.64
C ILE A 154 -1.09 -17.37 -18.99
N LYS A 155 0.09 -17.72 -19.48
CA LYS A 155 0.29 -18.49 -20.72
C LYS A 155 0.12 -19.99 -20.53
N ASN A 156 0.02 -20.48 -19.31
CA ASN A 156 -0.13 -21.90 -19.02
C ASN A 156 -1.58 -22.35 -19.28
N LYS A 157 -1.76 -23.22 -20.29
CA LYS A 157 -3.06 -23.72 -20.71
C LYS A 157 -3.81 -24.45 -19.58
N PHE A 158 -3.12 -25.32 -18.84
CA PHE A 158 -3.72 -26.04 -17.71
C PHE A 158 -4.21 -25.11 -16.60
N PHE A 159 -3.44 -24.04 -16.31
CA PHE A 159 -3.86 -23.03 -15.33
C PHE A 159 -5.15 -22.33 -15.78
N LEU A 160 -5.21 -21.90 -17.04
CA LEU A 160 -6.40 -21.22 -17.59
C LEU A 160 -7.61 -22.13 -17.65
N GLU A 161 -7.47 -23.38 -18.08
CA GLU A 161 -8.55 -24.36 -18.12
C GLU A 161 -9.06 -24.66 -16.70
N GLY A 162 -8.16 -24.84 -15.73
CA GLY A 162 -8.50 -25.01 -14.31
C GLY A 162 -9.26 -23.81 -13.75
N LEU A 163 -8.82 -22.59 -14.07
CA LEU A 163 -9.49 -21.37 -13.65
C LEU A 163 -10.91 -21.25 -14.23
N ILE A 164 -11.07 -21.51 -15.53
CA ILE A 164 -12.37 -21.50 -16.22
C ILE A 164 -13.32 -22.53 -15.60
N LYS A 165 -12.81 -23.76 -15.35
CA LYS A 165 -13.60 -24.82 -14.70
C LYS A 165 -14.08 -24.40 -13.31
N ASN A 166 -13.19 -23.79 -12.49
CA ASN A 166 -13.55 -23.34 -11.15
C ASN A 166 -14.60 -22.23 -11.20
N VAL A 167 -14.48 -21.27 -12.12
CA VAL A 167 -15.48 -20.19 -12.30
C VAL A 167 -16.83 -20.77 -12.70
N LYS A 168 -16.87 -21.72 -13.64
CA LYS A 168 -18.11 -22.40 -14.04
C LYS A 168 -18.76 -23.12 -12.85
N ASN A 169 -17.99 -23.89 -12.10
CA ASN A 169 -18.48 -24.59 -10.91
C ASN A 169 -19.10 -23.62 -9.87
N ILE A 170 -18.45 -22.50 -9.61
CA ILE A 170 -18.97 -21.47 -8.68
C ILE A 170 -20.31 -20.91 -9.19
N ILE A 171 -20.40 -20.59 -10.49
CA ILE A 171 -21.64 -20.09 -11.11
C ILE A 171 -22.76 -21.12 -11.02
N ASP A 172 -22.47 -22.40 -11.26
CA ASP A 172 -23.47 -23.46 -11.23
C ASP A 172 -23.95 -23.73 -9.79
N LEU A 173 -23.09 -23.61 -8.79
CA LEU A 173 -23.45 -23.73 -7.37
C LEU A 173 -24.21 -22.52 -6.83
N SER A 174 -24.20 -21.40 -7.54
CA SER A 174 -24.90 -20.15 -7.15
C SER A 174 -26.31 -20.03 -7.70
N LYS A 175 -26.75 -21.00 -8.51
CA LYS A 175 -28.12 -21.12 -9.05
C LYS A 175 -29.00 -21.94 -8.11
#